data_cd080bf6ef3e9b5448c0e0cc9a694206
#
_entry.id   cd080bf6ef3e9b5448c0e0cc9a694206
#
_cell.length_a   1.000
_cell.length_b   1.000
_cell.length_c   1.000
_cell.angle_alpha   90.00
_cell.angle_beta   90.00
_cell.angle_gamma   90.00
#
_symmetry.space_group_name_H-M   'P 1'
#
loop_
_entity.id
_entity.type
_entity.pdbx_description
1 polymer ?
#
loop_
_entity_poly.entity_id
_entity_poly.type
_entity_poly.pdbx_seq_one_letter_code
_entity_poly.pdbx_strand_id
1 'polypeptide(L)'
;FVKLFLDGVPTSARTAAMLKAYVADDVHGEGFTGELHLAPKRLREDVIELDRRGFTIKMHAAGDRSVRVGLDAIQAAREVNGDSGLRHELAHAGYIDPSDISRFGRFNVAADFSPYLWHPSPIVASVVSAVGGTRGTQYWPTRNLLDSGGPVSIGSDWPAAVPDANP
;
A
#
# COMPACT_ATOMS: atom_id res chain seq x y z
N PHE A 1 -12.93 -11.28 7.64
CA PHE A 1 -12.03 -10.64 6.65
C PHE A 1 -10.82 -11.53 6.34
N VAL A 2 -10.14 -11.26 5.23
CA VAL A 2 -8.93 -11.95 4.81
C VAL A 2 -7.79 -10.94 4.72
N LYS A 3 -6.61 -11.27 5.29
CA LYS A 3 -5.38 -10.47 5.17
C LYS A 3 -4.45 -11.11 4.12
N LEU A 4 -4.02 -10.30 3.15
CA LEU A 4 -3.03 -10.67 2.15
C LEU A 4 -1.78 -9.77 2.28
N PHE A 5 -0.62 -10.27 1.89
CA PHE A 5 0.62 -9.50 1.84
C PHE A 5 1.08 -9.41 0.39
N LEU A 6 1.03 -8.21 -0.19
CA LEU A 6 1.41 -7.99 -1.59
C LEU A 6 2.90 -7.71 -1.74
N ASP A 7 3.53 -7.10 -0.74
CA ASP A 7 4.95 -6.76 -0.74
C ASP A 7 5.50 -6.69 0.70
N GLY A 8 6.73 -6.22 0.82
CA GLY A 8 7.38 -5.96 2.09
C GLY A 8 7.40 -4.47 2.47
N VAL A 9 8.57 -3.97 2.90
CA VAL A 9 8.74 -2.61 3.46
C VAL A 9 9.77 -1.79 2.68
N PRO A 10 9.58 -0.45 2.55
CA PRO A 10 10.46 0.43 1.79
C PRO A 10 11.69 0.91 2.57
N THR A 11 12.10 0.20 3.60
CA THR A 11 13.30 0.49 4.40
C THR A 11 14.59 0.11 3.65
N SER A 12 15.72 0.03 4.33
CA SER A 12 16.98 -0.49 3.76
C SER A 12 16.84 -1.88 3.15
N ALA A 13 15.86 -2.68 3.59
CA ALA A 13 15.56 -3.99 3.00
C ALA A 13 14.98 -3.91 1.57
N ARG A 14 14.44 -2.76 1.15
CA ARG A 14 13.91 -2.49 -0.21
C ARG A 14 12.93 -3.53 -0.74
N THR A 15 12.16 -4.16 0.14
CA THR A 15 11.26 -5.26 -0.22
C THR A 15 9.86 -4.78 -0.63
N ALA A 16 9.50 -3.52 -0.41
CA ALA A 16 8.26 -2.96 -0.96
C ALA A 16 8.34 -2.84 -2.49
N ALA A 17 7.26 -3.19 -3.18
CA ALA A 17 7.21 -3.16 -4.63
C ALA A 17 6.93 -1.73 -5.14
N MET A 18 7.92 -1.12 -5.79
CA MET A 18 7.90 0.25 -6.26
C MET A 18 7.77 0.33 -7.79
N LEU A 19 7.15 1.40 -8.32
CA LEU A 19 7.09 1.71 -9.75
C LEU A 19 8.42 2.23 -10.27
N LYS A 20 9.17 2.95 -9.43
CA LYS A 20 10.51 3.48 -9.76
C LYS A 20 11.54 2.82 -8.86
N ALA A 21 12.74 2.62 -9.41
CA ALA A 21 13.84 1.99 -8.69
C ALA A 21 14.17 2.70 -7.36
N TYR A 22 14.61 1.91 -6.41
CA TYR A 22 15.30 2.38 -5.20
C TYR A 22 16.66 3.00 -5.55
N VAL A 23 17.23 3.71 -4.61
CA VAL A 23 18.65 4.10 -4.67
C VAL A 23 19.47 2.79 -4.62
N ALA A 24 20.40 2.62 -5.56
CA ALA A 24 21.29 1.47 -5.57
C ALA A 24 22.18 1.44 -4.30
N ASP A 25 22.50 0.23 -3.84
CA ASP A 25 23.48 -0.03 -2.78
C ASP A 25 24.32 -1.26 -3.11
N ASP A 26 25.14 -1.71 -2.17
CA ASP A 26 26.05 -2.85 -2.37
C ASP A 26 25.33 -4.19 -2.58
N VAL A 27 24.04 -4.26 -2.24
CA VAL A 27 23.20 -5.48 -2.35
C VAL A 27 22.24 -5.39 -3.53
N HIS A 28 21.68 -4.19 -3.76
CA HIS A 28 20.65 -3.95 -4.76
C HIS A 28 21.21 -3.02 -5.83
N GLY A 29 21.42 -3.56 -7.02
CA GLY A 29 21.91 -2.82 -8.18
C GLY A 29 20.94 -1.76 -8.70
N GLU A 30 21.38 -1.04 -9.73
CA GLU A 30 20.53 -0.08 -10.44
C GLU A 30 19.29 -0.76 -11.02
N GLY A 31 18.17 -0.06 -10.95
CA GLY A 31 16.89 -0.54 -11.49
C GLY A 31 16.09 -1.46 -10.56
N PHE A 32 16.61 -1.81 -9.37
CA PHE A 32 15.87 -2.63 -8.42
C PHE A 32 14.62 -1.91 -7.88
N THR A 33 13.46 -2.56 -7.98
CA THR A 33 12.15 -1.99 -7.62
C THR A 33 11.43 -2.73 -6.50
N GLY A 34 12.10 -3.64 -5.80
CA GLY A 34 11.44 -4.56 -4.86
C GLY A 34 10.58 -5.60 -5.57
N GLU A 35 9.84 -6.38 -4.80
CA GLU A 35 9.14 -7.55 -5.32
C GLU A 35 7.69 -7.63 -4.85
N LEU A 36 6.84 -8.18 -5.71
CA LEU A 36 5.48 -8.59 -5.34
C LEU A 36 5.53 -10.03 -4.83
N HIS A 37 4.87 -10.29 -3.69
CA HIS A 37 4.77 -11.64 -3.11
C HIS A 37 3.78 -12.53 -3.85
N LEU A 38 2.82 -11.93 -4.57
CA LEU A 38 1.82 -12.63 -5.35
C LEU A 38 1.85 -12.17 -6.81
N ALA A 39 1.76 -13.11 -7.73
CA ALA A 39 1.60 -12.77 -9.14
C ALA A 39 0.29 -11.99 -9.34
N PRO A 40 0.28 -10.87 -10.11
CA PRO A 40 -0.92 -10.05 -10.30
C PRO A 40 -2.14 -10.81 -10.80
N LYS A 41 -1.94 -11.79 -11.69
CA LYS A 41 -3.02 -12.65 -12.19
C LYS A 41 -3.66 -13.46 -11.05
N ARG A 42 -2.86 -14.09 -10.20
CA ARG A 42 -3.34 -14.88 -9.08
C ARG A 42 -4.07 -13.99 -8.05
N LEU A 43 -3.51 -12.83 -7.72
CA LEU A 43 -4.16 -11.88 -6.82
C LEU A 43 -5.54 -11.48 -7.36
N ARG A 44 -5.64 -11.17 -8.65
CA ARG A 44 -6.91 -10.82 -9.28
C ARG A 44 -7.96 -11.92 -9.13
N GLU A 45 -7.58 -13.17 -9.40
CA GLU A 45 -8.47 -14.32 -9.26
C GLU A 45 -8.95 -14.51 -7.81
N ASP A 46 -8.03 -14.42 -6.85
CA ASP A 46 -8.33 -14.57 -5.42
C ASP A 46 -9.23 -13.42 -4.92
N VAL A 47 -8.98 -12.17 -5.31
CA VAL A 47 -9.78 -11.01 -4.89
C VAL A 47 -11.21 -11.10 -5.45
N ILE A 48 -11.38 -11.47 -6.73
CA ILE A 48 -12.71 -11.69 -7.33
C ILE A 48 -13.50 -12.74 -6.54
N GLU A 49 -12.88 -13.86 -6.22
CA GLU A 49 -13.56 -14.96 -5.53
C GLU A 49 -13.87 -14.61 -4.07
N LEU A 50 -12.95 -13.97 -3.35
CA LEU A 50 -13.16 -13.53 -1.98
C LEU A 50 -14.27 -12.47 -1.87
N ASP A 51 -14.27 -11.46 -2.76
CA ASP A 51 -15.32 -10.45 -2.84
C ASP A 51 -16.68 -11.10 -3.14
N ARG A 52 -16.75 -12.02 -4.11
CA ARG A 52 -17.96 -12.78 -4.44
C ARG A 52 -18.53 -13.54 -3.24
N ARG A 53 -17.66 -14.04 -2.36
CA ARG A 53 -18.06 -14.73 -1.11
C ARG A 53 -18.38 -13.80 0.04
N GLY A 54 -18.32 -12.48 -0.14
CA GLY A 54 -18.65 -11.51 0.89
C GLY A 54 -17.54 -11.26 1.91
N PHE A 55 -16.27 -11.59 1.60
CA PHE A 55 -15.14 -11.30 2.46
C PHE A 55 -14.60 -9.89 2.22
N THR A 56 -14.49 -9.10 3.27
CA THR A 56 -13.64 -7.90 3.24
C THR A 56 -12.17 -8.33 3.21
N ILE A 57 -11.39 -7.69 2.35
CA ILE A 57 -9.98 -8.01 2.14
C ILE A 57 -9.14 -6.82 2.59
N LYS A 58 -8.13 -7.10 3.42
CA LYS A 58 -7.09 -6.14 3.80
C LYS A 58 -5.77 -6.59 3.19
N MET A 59 -5.15 -5.75 2.36
CA MET A 59 -3.90 -6.06 1.68
C MET A 59 -2.77 -5.18 2.21
N HIS A 60 -1.68 -5.79 2.69
CA HIS A 60 -0.44 -5.06 2.94
C HIS A 60 0.12 -4.61 1.59
N ALA A 61 0.28 -3.32 1.40
CA ALA A 61 0.77 -2.70 0.17
C ALA A 61 1.53 -1.42 0.51
N ALA A 62 2.84 -1.53 0.72
CA ALA A 62 3.66 -0.40 1.15
C ALA A 62 4.20 0.43 -0.02
N GLY A 63 4.52 -0.20 -1.14
CA GLY A 63 5.01 0.45 -2.35
C GLY A 63 3.90 0.84 -3.32
N ASP A 64 4.17 1.83 -4.17
CA ASP A 64 3.20 2.32 -5.16
C ASP A 64 2.83 1.28 -6.24
N ARG A 65 3.72 0.34 -6.55
CA ARG A 65 3.41 -0.78 -7.45
C ARG A 65 2.47 -1.79 -6.80
N SER A 66 2.67 -2.13 -5.53
CA SER A 66 1.76 -3.04 -4.81
C SER A 66 0.39 -2.41 -4.59
N VAL A 67 0.33 -1.10 -4.30
CA VAL A 67 -0.94 -0.35 -4.24
C VAL A 67 -1.67 -0.43 -5.58
N ARG A 68 -1.00 -0.17 -6.69
CA ARG A 68 -1.59 -0.26 -8.04
C ARG A 68 -2.16 -1.65 -8.32
N VAL A 69 -1.38 -2.70 -8.08
CA VAL A 69 -1.81 -4.09 -8.32
C VAL A 69 -2.98 -4.47 -7.41
N GLY A 70 -3.01 -4.00 -6.16
CA GLY A 70 -4.16 -4.18 -5.26
C GLY A 70 -5.42 -3.50 -5.79
N LEU A 71 -5.31 -2.25 -6.24
CA LEU A 71 -6.42 -1.52 -6.86
C LEU A 71 -6.90 -2.19 -8.16
N ASP A 72 -5.99 -2.70 -9.00
CA ASP A 72 -6.34 -3.42 -10.22
C ASP A 72 -7.14 -4.70 -9.92
N ALA A 73 -6.78 -5.43 -8.87
CA ALA A 73 -7.49 -6.62 -8.44
C ALA A 73 -8.89 -6.29 -7.91
N ILE A 74 -9.04 -5.22 -7.11
CA ILE A 74 -10.34 -4.76 -6.61
C ILE A 74 -11.21 -4.23 -7.75
N GLN A 75 -10.65 -3.45 -8.67
CA GLN A 75 -11.36 -3.01 -9.87
C GLN A 75 -11.93 -4.20 -10.64
N ALA A 76 -11.13 -5.23 -10.87
CA ALA A 76 -11.57 -6.43 -11.55
C ALA A 76 -12.70 -7.16 -10.80
N ALA A 77 -12.66 -7.17 -9.46
CA ALA A 77 -13.76 -7.72 -8.67
C ALA A 77 -15.06 -6.90 -8.88
N ARG A 78 -14.99 -5.57 -8.90
CA ARG A 78 -16.16 -4.71 -9.19
C ARG A 78 -16.70 -4.90 -10.61
N GLU A 79 -15.81 -5.14 -11.59
CA GLU A 79 -16.22 -5.40 -12.97
C GLU A 79 -16.93 -6.76 -13.13
N VAL A 80 -16.50 -7.78 -12.39
CA VAL A 80 -17.04 -9.16 -12.49
C VAL A 80 -18.27 -9.35 -11.58
N ASN A 81 -18.20 -8.90 -10.33
CA ASN A 81 -19.21 -9.16 -9.31
C ASN A 81 -20.23 -8.01 -9.16
N GLY A 82 -19.94 -6.84 -9.73
CA GLY A 82 -20.67 -5.61 -9.44
C GLY A 82 -20.21 -4.95 -8.13
N ASP A 83 -20.95 -3.94 -7.68
CA ASP A 83 -20.69 -3.31 -6.38
C ASP A 83 -21.26 -4.18 -5.26
N SER A 84 -20.37 -4.87 -4.56
CA SER A 84 -20.72 -5.71 -3.41
C SER A 84 -21.03 -4.92 -2.14
N GLY A 85 -20.81 -3.59 -2.13
CA GLY A 85 -20.88 -2.74 -0.94
C GLY A 85 -19.73 -2.96 0.05
N LEU A 86 -18.88 -3.95 -0.17
CA LEU A 86 -17.72 -4.24 0.69
C LEU A 86 -16.66 -3.17 0.53
N ARG A 87 -16.12 -2.69 1.64
CA ARG A 87 -14.97 -1.80 1.65
C ARG A 87 -13.71 -2.63 1.90
N HIS A 88 -12.90 -2.80 0.85
CA HIS A 88 -11.58 -3.39 0.96
C HIS A 88 -10.56 -2.35 1.43
N GLU A 89 -9.41 -2.80 1.92
CA GLU A 89 -8.38 -1.95 2.50
C GLU A 89 -7.00 -2.23 1.90
N LEU A 90 -6.25 -1.18 1.60
CA LEU A 90 -4.82 -1.24 1.34
C LEU A 90 -4.08 -0.69 2.56
N ALA A 91 -3.43 -1.61 3.30
CA ALA A 91 -2.73 -1.29 4.54
C ALA A 91 -1.34 -0.73 4.25
N HIS A 92 -0.97 0.24 5.06
CA HIS A 92 0.17 1.12 4.94
C HIS A 92 0.01 2.11 3.80
N ALA A 93 -0.23 1.67 2.55
CA ALA A 93 -0.36 2.53 1.37
C ALA A 93 0.66 3.69 1.41
N GLY A 94 1.90 3.33 1.77
CA GLY A 94 2.95 4.30 2.09
C GLY A 94 3.25 5.22 0.93
N TYR A 95 3.36 4.64 -0.25
CA TYR A 95 3.52 5.35 -1.50
C TYR A 95 2.33 5.08 -2.40
N ILE A 96 1.75 6.15 -2.96
CA ILE A 96 0.63 6.07 -3.91
C ILE A 96 0.99 6.94 -5.12
N ASP A 97 0.97 6.35 -6.30
CA ASP A 97 1.13 7.12 -7.53
C ASP A 97 -0.05 8.09 -7.70
N PRO A 98 0.18 9.35 -8.10
CA PRO A 98 -0.89 10.32 -8.28
C PRO A 98 -2.05 9.85 -9.17
N SER A 99 -1.77 9.01 -10.18
CA SER A 99 -2.81 8.46 -11.07
C SER A 99 -3.72 7.43 -10.38
N ASP A 100 -3.33 6.89 -9.23
CA ASP A 100 -4.10 5.89 -8.48
C ASP A 100 -4.96 6.50 -7.37
N ILE A 101 -4.74 7.77 -6.99
CA ILE A 101 -5.42 8.42 -5.86
C ILE A 101 -6.95 8.39 -6.01
N SER A 102 -7.47 8.80 -7.15
CA SER A 102 -8.92 8.85 -7.40
C SER A 102 -9.59 7.46 -7.41
N ARG A 103 -8.82 6.40 -7.59
CA ARG A 103 -9.32 5.03 -7.63
C ARG A 103 -9.79 4.55 -6.25
N PHE A 104 -9.21 5.07 -5.16
CA PHE A 104 -9.65 4.74 -3.81
C PHE A 104 -11.12 5.11 -3.58
N GLY A 105 -11.50 6.34 -3.91
CA GLY A 105 -12.90 6.76 -3.84
C GLY A 105 -13.79 5.99 -4.83
N ARG A 106 -13.33 5.87 -6.08
CA ARG A 106 -14.09 5.22 -7.15
C ARG A 106 -14.47 3.77 -6.84
N PHE A 107 -13.59 3.00 -6.21
CA PHE A 107 -13.79 1.57 -5.92
C PHE A 107 -14.13 1.29 -4.46
N ASN A 108 -14.39 2.32 -3.63
CA ASN A 108 -14.66 2.21 -2.20
C ASN A 108 -13.56 1.42 -1.47
N VAL A 109 -12.30 1.81 -1.68
CA VAL A 109 -11.12 1.22 -1.04
C VAL A 109 -10.59 2.15 0.03
N ALA A 110 -10.42 1.68 1.25
CA ALA A 110 -9.78 2.47 2.30
C ALA A 110 -8.25 2.38 2.19
N ALA A 111 -7.59 3.53 2.28
CA ALA A 111 -6.16 3.59 2.58
C ALA A 111 -6.00 3.56 4.11
N ASP A 112 -5.40 2.49 4.63
CA ASP A 112 -5.19 2.32 6.06
C ASP A 112 -3.77 2.73 6.42
N PHE A 113 -3.62 3.93 6.93
CA PHE A 113 -2.33 4.54 7.26
C PHE A 113 -1.89 4.23 8.67
N SER A 114 -0.57 4.17 8.87
CA SER A 114 0.07 3.95 10.17
C SER A 114 1.02 5.12 10.52
N PRO A 115 0.47 6.32 10.80
CA PRO A 115 1.27 7.55 10.93
C PRO A 115 2.32 7.48 12.05
N TYR A 116 2.15 6.59 13.02
CA TYR A 116 3.13 6.35 14.08
C TYR A 116 4.48 5.82 13.57
N LEU A 117 4.51 5.19 12.41
CA LEU A 117 5.75 4.77 11.76
C LEU A 117 6.54 5.95 11.18
N TRP A 118 5.92 7.12 11.03
CA TRP A 118 6.52 8.29 10.39
C TRP A 118 7.02 9.37 11.37
N HIS A 119 7.02 9.10 12.63
CA HIS A 119 7.66 10.05 13.55
C HIS A 119 9.20 10.00 13.38
N PRO A 120 9.96 11.06 13.73
CA PRO A 120 11.42 11.03 13.60
C PRO A 120 12.04 9.80 14.27
N SER A 121 12.54 8.86 13.46
CA SER A 121 13.02 7.56 13.90
C SER A 121 14.03 6.99 12.90
N PRO A 122 14.81 5.98 13.27
CA PRO A 122 15.68 5.27 12.35
C PRO A 122 14.92 4.64 11.16
N ILE A 123 13.64 4.28 11.33
CA ILE A 123 12.81 3.75 10.25
C ILE A 123 12.64 4.79 9.15
N VAL A 124 12.26 6.01 9.50
CA VAL A 124 12.10 7.11 8.54
C VAL A 124 13.41 7.41 7.82
N ALA A 125 14.52 7.51 8.54
CA ALA A 125 15.84 7.72 7.95
C ALA A 125 16.19 6.62 6.94
N SER A 126 15.91 5.36 7.28
CA SER A 126 16.12 4.20 6.42
C SER A 126 15.27 4.26 5.15
N VAL A 127 13.98 4.62 5.27
CA VAL A 127 13.08 4.77 4.12
C VAL A 127 13.54 5.89 3.20
N VAL A 128 13.84 7.08 3.75
CA VAL A 128 14.32 8.23 2.96
C VAL A 128 15.60 7.89 2.21
N SER A 129 16.53 7.19 2.85
CA SER A 129 17.78 6.75 2.23
C SER A 129 17.54 5.74 1.10
N ALA A 130 16.68 4.76 1.31
CA ALA A 130 16.42 3.69 0.35
C ALA A 130 15.63 4.17 -0.88
N VAL A 131 14.58 4.98 -0.66
CA VAL A 131 13.72 5.49 -1.73
C VAL A 131 14.33 6.69 -2.44
N GLY A 132 15.10 7.49 -1.70
CA GLY A 132 15.92 8.58 -2.20
C GLY A 132 15.19 9.88 -2.43
N GLY A 133 15.94 10.99 -2.26
CA GLY A 133 15.56 12.34 -2.62
C GLY A 133 14.19 12.78 -2.09
N THR A 134 13.53 13.62 -2.88
CA THR A 134 12.19 14.14 -2.56
C THR A 134 11.15 13.03 -2.48
N ARG A 135 11.29 11.96 -3.27
CA ARG A 135 10.35 10.83 -3.26
C ARG A 135 10.31 10.13 -1.90
N GLY A 136 11.46 9.98 -1.24
CA GLY A 136 11.54 9.34 0.09
C GLY A 136 10.72 10.06 1.17
N THR A 137 10.47 11.37 0.99
CA THR A 137 9.69 12.18 1.93
C THR A 137 8.20 12.31 1.54
N GLN A 138 7.80 11.83 0.36
CA GLN A 138 6.42 11.87 -0.14
C GLN A 138 5.62 10.66 0.34
N TYR A 139 5.55 10.49 1.64
CA TYR A 139 4.86 9.37 2.28
C TYR A 139 3.44 9.78 2.69
N TRP A 140 2.46 8.90 2.49
CA TRP A 140 1.05 9.12 2.79
C TRP A 140 0.45 10.41 2.23
N PRO A 141 -0.02 10.42 0.99
CA PRO A 141 -0.67 11.59 0.39
C PRO A 141 -2.10 11.76 0.93
N THR A 142 -2.25 11.88 2.27
CA THR A 142 -3.52 11.89 3.00
C THR A 142 -4.46 12.98 2.47
N ARG A 143 -3.94 14.20 2.28
CA ARG A 143 -4.74 15.32 1.78
C ARG A 143 -5.32 15.04 0.40
N ASN A 144 -4.48 14.54 -0.52
CA ASN A 144 -4.90 14.22 -1.88
C ASN A 144 -5.98 13.12 -1.91
N LEU A 145 -5.85 12.12 -1.03
CA LEU A 145 -6.87 11.07 -0.89
C LEU A 145 -8.20 11.61 -0.38
N LEU A 146 -8.19 12.40 0.69
CA LEU A 146 -9.40 13.00 1.25
C LEU A 146 -10.07 13.93 0.24
N ASP A 147 -9.31 14.78 -0.44
CA ASP A 147 -9.83 15.70 -1.47
C ASP A 147 -10.41 14.94 -2.68
N SER A 148 -9.96 13.71 -2.96
CA SER A 148 -10.51 12.82 -4.00
C SER A 148 -11.72 11.99 -3.55
N GLY A 149 -12.17 12.13 -2.29
CA GLY A 149 -13.23 11.33 -1.71
C GLY A 149 -12.82 9.90 -1.32
N GLY A 150 -11.52 9.60 -1.31
CA GLY A 150 -11.00 8.31 -0.88
C GLY A 150 -11.15 8.09 0.63
N PRO A 151 -11.69 6.95 1.08
CA PRO A 151 -11.74 6.64 2.50
C PRO A 151 -10.33 6.46 3.09
N VAL A 152 -10.10 7.02 4.27
CA VAL A 152 -8.84 6.87 5.02
C VAL A 152 -9.16 6.28 6.38
N SER A 153 -8.41 5.25 6.78
CA SER A 153 -8.36 4.75 8.15
C SER A 153 -6.96 4.95 8.73
N ILE A 154 -6.87 4.95 10.06
CA ILE A 154 -5.61 5.18 10.77
C ILE A 154 -5.45 4.08 11.82
N GLY A 155 -4.28 3.45 11.82
CA GLY A 155 -3.89 2.44 12.80
C GLY A 155 -2.47 2.67 13.33
N SER A 156 -2.12 2.03 14.43
CA SER A 156 -0.78 2.13 15.03
C SER A 156 0.25 1.23 14.36
N ASP A 157 -0.20 0.16 13.70
CA ASP A 157 0.68 -0.94 13.25
C ASP A 157 1.47 -1.57 14.41
N TRP A 158 0.84 -1.60 15.61
CA TRP A 158 1.45 -2.26 16.77
C TRP A 158 1.70 -3.75 16.48
N PRO A 159 2.84 -4.36 16.83
CA PRO A 159 3.93 -3.79 17.64
C PRO A 159 5.08 -3.15 16.84
N ALA A 160 4.92 -2.87 15.55
CA ALA A 160 5.98 -2.24 14.75
C ALA A 160 6.21 -0.76 15.15
N ALA A 161 5.15 -0.07 15.58
CA ALA A 161 5.26 1.26 16.17
C ALA A 161 5.57 1.20 17.67
N VAL A 162 6.08 2.31 18.22
CA VAL A 162 6.36 2.41 19.66
C VAL A 162 5.09 2.24 20.50
N PRO A 163 5.18 1.61 21.71
CA PRO A 163 3.99 1.29 22.52
C PRO A 163 3.14 2.49 22.95
N ASP A 164 3.74 3.67 23.07
CA ASP A 164 3.07 4.90 23.55
C ASP A 164 2.41 5.71 22.42
N ALA A 165 2.38 5.16 21.21
CA ALA A 165 1.70 5.79 20.09
C ALA A 165 0.17 5.66 20.27
N ASN A 166 -0.40 6.50 21.11
CA ASN A 166 -1.84 6.72 21.17
C ASN A 166 -2.28 7.73 20.13
N PRO A 167 -3.34 7.46 19.36
CA PRO A 167 -3.88 8.43 18.42
C PRO A 167 -4.48 9.65 19.12
#